data_0773680deb7ccd8e17d3b14a32fde7af
#
_entry.id   0773680deb7ccd8e17d3b14a32fde7af
#
_cell.length_a   1.000
_cell.length_b   1.000
_cell.length_c   1.000
_cell.angle_alpha   90.00
_cell.angle_beta   90.00
_cell.angle_gamma   90.00
#
_symmetry.space_group_name_H-M   'P 1'
#
loop_
_entity.id
_entity.type
_entity.pdbx_description
1 polymer ?
#
loop_
_entity_poly.entity_id
_entity_poly.type
_entity_poly.pdbx_seq_one_letter_code
_entity_poly.pdbx_strand_id
1 'polypeptide(L)'
;MNLKGRNFLTLKDFTPEEITYMIDLAADLKAKKKAGELHEYYRGKNIALIFEKTSTRTRCSFEVAAHDLGMGSTYLDPTGSQIGKKESIADTARVLGRMYEGIEYRGFGQDIVEELAKHAGVPVWNGLTNEYHPTQMLADMLTVREHFGKLKGLKLVYMGDARYNMGNSLMVVCSKLGLDFVACTNKKYFPNDELVAQCQQWAEEAGSTITLTEDVEAGTKDADIIYTDVWVSMGEPDEVWTERIHDLTPYKVTRHVMENAGEKAIFLHCLPAFHDLKTKIGKEMGERFNLTDMEVTDEVFESAQSKVFDEAENRMHTIKAVMVATLGEPEK
;
A
#
# COMPACT_ATOMS: atom_id res chain seq x y z
N MET A 1 20.49 -11.00 -5.05
CA MET A 1 20.10 -9.82 -5.87
C MET A 1 20.66 -8.58 -5.19
N ASN A 2 21.16 -7.59 -5.92
CA ASN A 2 21.75 -6.39 -5.28
C ASN A 2 20.87 -5.16 -5.58
N LEU A 3 20.18 -4.67 -4.58
CA LEU A 3 19.36 -3.45 -4.63
C LEU A 3 19.96 -2.31 -3.78
N LYS A 4 21.19 -2.47 -3.28
CA LYS A 4 21.86 -1.47 -2.43
C LYS A 4 21.89 -0.10 -3.10
N GLY A 5 21.49 0.92 -2.35
CA GLY A 5 21.47 2.32 -2.81
C GLY A 5 20.23 2.68 -3.67
N ARG A 6 19.37 1.73 -4.00
CA ARG A 6 18.14 1.99 -4.78
C ARG A 6 17.10 2.70 -3.91
N ASN A 7 16.37 3.62 -4.53
CA ASN A 7 15.16 4.20 -3.96
C ASN A 7 13.97 3.25 -4.15
N PHE A 8 12.97 3.35 -3.29
CA PHE A 8 11.73 2.58 -3.36
C PHE A 8 10.53 3.53 -3.46
N LEU A 9 10.27 4.03 -4.67
CA LEU A 9 9.29 5.09 -4.91
C LEU A 9 7.98 4.57 -5.51
N THR A 10 8.08 3.59 -6.41
CA THR A 10 6.97 2.89 -7.05
C THR A 10 7.45 1.53 -7.54
N LEU A 11 6.56 0.54 -7.57
CA LEU A 11 6.88 -0.80 -8.13
C LEU A 11 7.05 -0.80 -9.65
N LYS A 12 6.74 0.30 -10.33
CA LYS A 12 7.07 0.49 -11.75
C LYS A 12 8.56 0.34 -12.01
N ASP A 13 9.39 0.75 -11.06
CA ASP A 13 10.86 0.79 -11.17
C ASP A 13 11.55 -0.55 -10.90
N PHE A 14 10.78 -1.58 -10.54
CA PHE A 14 11.30 -2.90 -10.16
C PHE A 14 10.84 -3.99 -11.12
N THR A 15 11.72 -4.96 -11.37
CA THR A 15 11.34 -6.15 -12.15
C THR A 15 10.49 -7.11 -11.29
N PRO A 16 9.75 -8.05 -11.92
CA PRO A 16 9.03 -9.09 -11.18
C PRO A 16 9.93 -9.89 -10.21
N GLU A 17 11.16 -10.17 -10.62
CA GLU A 17 12.15 -10.89 -9.82
C GLU A 17 12.61 -10.07 -8.62
N GLU A 18 12.81 -8.76 -8.78
CA GLU A 18 13.18 -7.85 -7.70
C GLU A 18 12.04 -7.71 -6.68
N ILE A 19 10.80 -7.63 -7.14
CA ILE A 19 9.61 -7.59 -6.28
C ILE A 19 9.49 -8.92 -5.51
N THR A 20 9.63 -10.05 -6.19
CA THR A 20 9.59 -11.38 -5.57
C THR A 20 10.69 -11.55 -4.53
N TYR A 21 11.90 -11.10 -4.83
CA TYR A 21 13.02 -11.11 -3.89
C TYR A 21 12.70 -10.35 -2.58
N MET A 22 12.09 -9.17 -2.68
CA MET A 22 11.70 -8.39 -1.49
C MET A 22 10.60 -9.11 -0.68
N ILE A 23 9.66 -9.78 -1.34
CA ILE A 23 8.61 -10.56 -0.68
C ILE A 23 9.21 -11.79 0.02
N ASP A 24 10.17 -12.48 -0.61
CA ASP A 24 10.88 -13.63 -0.03
C ASP A 24 11.69 -13.22 1.20
N LEU A 25 12.41 -12.11 1.10
CA LEU A 25 13.17 -11.54 2.21
C LEU A 25 12.25 -11.14 3.37
N ALA A 26 11.07 -10.59 3.08
CA ALA A 26 10.07 -10.26 4.10
C ALA A 26 9.55 -11.50 4.83
N ALA A 27 9.31 -12.60 4.11
CA ALA A 27 8.91 -13.88 4.70
C ALA A 27 10.00 -14.45 5.62
N ASP A 28 11.26 -14.40 5.22
CA ASP A 28 12.41 -14.82 6.03
C ASP A 28 12.53 -13.97 7.31
N LEU A 29 12.51 -12.64 7.19
CA LEU A 29 12.57 -11.72 8.32
C LEU A 29 11.37 -11.86 9.27
N LYS A 30 10.18 -12.15 8.74
CA LYS A 30 8.99 -12.49 9.54
C LYS A 30 9.20 -13.76 10.34
N ALA A 31 9.74 -14.81 9.71
CA ALA A 31 10.04 -16.07 10.38
C ALA A 31 11.07 -15.88 11.51
N LYS A 32 12.15 -15.15 11.27
CA LYS A 32 13.17 -14.82 12.29
C LYS A 32 12.56 -14.07 13.48
N LYS A 33 11.76 -13.04 13.23
CA LYS A 33 11.09 -12.28 14.30
C LYS A 33 10.17 -13.18 15.13
N LYS A 34 9.37 -14.05 14.49
CA LYS A 34 8.47 -15.00 15.18
C LYS A 34 9.23 -16.05 15.98
N ALA A 35 10.42 -16.43 15.55
CA ALA A 35 11.32 -17.35 16.26
C ALA A 35 12.09 -16.66 17.40
N GLY A 36 11.99 -15.34 17.57
CA GLY A 36 12.78 -14.58 18.54
C GLY A 36 14.26 -14.43 18.16
N GLU A 37 14.61 -14.69 16.90
CA GLU A 37 15.95 -14.54 16.37
C GLU A 37 16.29 -13.07 16.14
N LEU A 38 17.33 -12.58 16.85
CA LEU A 38 17.80 -11.20 16.69
C LEU A 38 18.47 -11.00 15.34
N HIS A 39 18.13 -9.90 14.67
CA HIS A 39 18.66 -9.56 13.37
C HIS A 39 19.00 -8.04 13.28
N GLU A 40 19.73 -7.55 14.28
CA GLU A 40 20.18 -6.15 14.40
C GLU A 40 21.31 -5.83 13.38
N TYR A 41 21.00 -5.93 12.10
CA TYR A 41 21.97 -5.83 10.99
C TYR A 41 22.63 -4.46 10.87
N TYR A 42 21.99 -3.41 11.36
CA TYR A 42 22.45 -2.03 11.16
C TYR A 42 22.57 -1.27 12.48
N ARG A 43 23.21 -1.90 13.46
CA ARG A 43 23.43 -1.32 14.79
C ARG A 43 24.12 0.05 14.70
N GLY A 44 23.54 1.06 15.35
CA GLY A 44 24.06 2.41 15.40
C GLY A 44 23.76 3.28 14.17
N LYS A 45 23.05 2.75 13.18
CA LYS A 45 22.56 3.51 12.03
C LYS A 45 21.18 4.12 12.31
N ASN A 46 20.78 5.12 11.52
CA ASN A 46 19.55 5.87 11.76
C ASN A 46 18.77 6.15 10.48
N ILE A 47 17.46 6.26 10.60
CA ILE A 47 16.56 6.66 9.52
C ILE A 47 15.72 7.88 9.90
N ALA A 48 15.37 8.71 8.91
CA ALA A 48 14.42 9.79 9.06
C ALA A 48 13.05 9.37 8.50
N LEU A 49 11.99 9.71 9.23
CA LEU A 49 10.61 9.46 8.86
C LEU A 49 9.87 10.78 8.68
N ILE A 50 9.65 11.20 7.43
CA ILE A 50 8.98 12.46 7.10
C ILE A 50 7.51 12.18 6.82
N PHE A 51 6.63 12.75 7.64
CA PHE A 51 5.19 12.61 7.50
C PHE A 51 4.53 13.96 7.28
N GLU A 52 4.03 14.21 6.08
CA GLU A 52 3.12 15.33 5.78
C GLU A 52 1.66 14.92 5.90
N LYS A 53 1.37 13.61 5.80
CA LYS A 53 0.10 12.97 6.14
C LYS A 53 0.32 12.00 7.30
N THR A 54 -0.47 12.11 8.36
CA THR A 54 -0.38 11.22 9.52
C THR A 54 -0.72 9.76 9.16
N SER A 55 -0.11 8.82 9.86
CA SER A 55 -0.42 7.39 9.75
C SER A 55 0.10 6.62 10.94
N THR A 56 -0.77 5.90 11.61
CA THR A 56 -0.39 4.99 12.69
C THR A 56 0.39 3.80 12.15
N ARG A 57 -0.15 3.10 11.15
CA ARG A 57 0.44 1.85 10.62
C ARG A 57 1.79 2.05 9.95
N THR A 58 1.91 3.02 9.06
CA THR A 58 3.18 3.29 8.37
C THR A 58 4.27 3.71 9.35
N ARG A 59 3.95 4.62 10.27
CA ARG A 59 4.88 5.06 11.31
C ARG A 59 5.35 3.89 12.17
N CYS A 60 4.43 3.15 12.78
CA CYS A 60 4.76 2.00 13.63
C CYS A 60 5.55 0.94 12.87
N SER A 61 5.20 0.67 11.61
CA SER A 61 5.90 -0.31 10.79
C SER A 61 7.37 0.07 10.55
N PHE A 62 7.64 1.32 10.19
CA PHE A 62 9.02 1.81 10.02
C PHE A 62 9.79 1.87 11.34
N GLU A 63 9.19 2.38 12.41
CA GLU A 63 9.85 2.47 13.72
C GLU A 63 10.21 1.08 14.27
N VAL A 64 9.27 0.13 14.22
CA VAL A 64 9.53 -1.24 14.68
C VAL A 64 10.53 -1.96 13.77
N ALA A 65 10.43 -1.79 12.44
CA ALA A 65 11.41 -2.36 11.51
C ALA A 65 12.82 -1.83 11.77
N ALA A 66 12.97 -0.53 11.97
CA ALA A 66 14.25 0.08 12.31
C ALA A 66 14.80 -0.47 13.63
N HIS A 67 13.94 -0.55 14.67
CA HIS A 67 14.34 -1.08 15.98
C HIS A 67 14.80 -2.54 15.89
N ASP A 68 14.07 -3.40 15.19
CA ASP A 68 14.43 -4.81 14.98
C ASP A 68 15.79 -4.94 14.25
N LEU A 69 16.13 -3.98 13.39
CA LEU A 69 17.41 -3.92 12.67
C LEU A 69 18.55 -3.27 13.47
N GLY A 70 18.29 -2.84 14.72
CA GLY A 70 19.26 -2.16 15.57
C GLY A 70 19.47 -0.68 15.21
N MET A 71 18.55 -0.08 14.47
CA MET A 71 18.61 1.30 14.00
C MET A 71 17.81 2.24 14.90
N GLY A 72 18.26 3.51 14.98
CA GLY A 72 17.44 4.61 15.47
C GLY A 72 16.51 5.17 14.39
N SER A 73 15.41 5.80 14.80
CA SER A 73 14.51 6.51 13.91
C SER A 73 14.13 7.88 14.46
N THR A 74 13.99 8.87 13.58
CA THR A 74 13.52 10.22 13.92
C THR A 74 12.25 10.50 13.16
N TYR A 75 11.17 10.72 13.89
CA TYR A 75 9.87 11.07 13.32
C TYR A 75 9.76 12.59 13.18
N LEU A 76 9.54 13.05 11.94
CA LEU A 76 9.31 14.44 11.57
C LEU A 76 7.84 14.62 11.18
N ASP A 77 7.04 15.15 12.08
CA ASP A 77 5.63 15.38 11.87
C ASP A 77 5.34 16.61 10.98
N PRO A 78 4.09 16.81 10.51
CA PRO A 78 3.75 17.94 9.64
C PRO A 78 3.98 19.31 10.27
N THR A 79 4.03 19.40 11.60
CA THR A 79 4.22 20.66 12.34
C THR A 79 5.69 20.92 12.66
N GLY A 80 6.46 19.87 12.85
CA GLY A 80 7.89 19.91 13.21
C GLY A 80 8.84 20.02 12.01
N SER A 81 8.35 19.79 10.78
CA SER A 81 9.16 19.87 9.57
C SER A 81 9.08 21.23 8.89
N GLN A 82 10.22 21.71 8.38
CA GLN A 82 10.29 22.93 7.57
C GLN A 82 10.25 22.64 6.05
N ILE A 83 10.16 21.38 5.67
CA ILE A 83 10.18 20.94 4.26
C ILE A 83 9.08 21.65 3.44
N GLY A 84 9.48 22.22 2.32
CA GLY A 84 8.56 22.95 1.43
C GLY A 84 8.01 24.26 1.99
N LYS A 85 8.38 24.67 3.20
CA LYS A 85 7.93 25.92 3.85
C LYS A 85 9.03 26.97 3.87
N LYS A 86 10.05 26.77 4.71
CA LYS A 86 11.22 27.66 4.81
C LYS A 86 12.47 27.05 4.19
N GLU A 87 12.45 25.76 3.93
CA GLU A 87 13.55 25.04 3.32
C GLU A 87 13.03 24.28 2.10
N SER A 88 13.81 24.28 1.01
CA SER A 88 13.45 23.54 -0.20
C SER A 88 13.51 22.02 0.06
N ILE A 89 12.73 21.25 -0.71
CA ILE A 89 12.77 19.78 -0.67
C ILE A 89 14.20 19.27 -0.94
N ALA A 90 14.87 19.86 -1.92
CA ALA A 90 16.25 19.50 -2.28
C ALA A 90 17.25 19.75 -1.15
N ASP A 91 17.13 20.88 -0.44
CA ASP A 91 18.03 21.21 0.66
C ASP A 91 17.76 20.33 1.88
N THR A 92 16.49 20.10 2.22
CA THR A 92 16.12 19.14 3.26
C THR A 92 16.69 17.75 2.95
N ALA A 93 16.57 17.28 1.70
CA ALA A 93 17.09 15.99 1.28
C ALA A 93 18.62 15.91 1.46
N ARG A 94 19.37 16.95 1.08
CA ARG A 94 20.82 17.02 1.23
C ARG A 94 21.26 17.01 2.69
N VAL A 95 20.53 17.72 3.55
CA VAL A 95 20.82 17.76 4.99
C VAL A 95 20.56 16.39 5.62
N LEU A 96 19.37 15.82 5.41
CA LEU A 96 19.01 14.55 6.01
C LEU A 96 19.85 13.38 5.47
N GLY A 97 20.18 13.39 4.18
CA GLY A 97 21.04 12.38 3.58
C GLY A 97 22.50 12.37 4.10
N ARG A 98 22.91 13.41 4.84
CA ARG A 98 24.22 13.46 5.56
C ARG A 98 24.13 13.00 7.02
N MET A 99 22.90 12.87 7.56
CA MET A 99 22.66 12.49 8.95
C MET A 99 22.13 11.06 9.07
N TYR A 100 21.41 10.60 8.06
CA TYR A 100 20.66 9.33 8.07
C TYR A 100 21.11 8.41 6.94
N GLU A 101 20.98 7.11 7.14
CA GLU A 101 21.26 6.09 6.12
C GLU A 101 20.09 5.84 5.19
N GLY A 102 18.88 6.31 5.53
CA GLY A 102 17.70 6.22 4.70
C GLY A 102 16.62 7.19 5.15
N ILE A 103 15.72 7.55 4.22
CA ILE A 103 14.67 8.54 4.45
C ILE A 103 13.34 7.94 3.97
N GLU A 104 12.34 7.88 4.85
CA GLU A 104 10.96 7.62 4.47
C GLU A 104 10.23 8.94 4.26
N TYR A 105 9.36 8.96 3.27
CA TYR A 105 8.44 10.07 3.03
C TYR A 105 7.00 9.54 2.88
N ARG A 106 6.07 10.15 3.62
CA ARG A 106 4.63 9.97 3.45
C ARG A 106 3.94 11.32 3.32
N GLY A 107 3.30 11.55 2.18
CA GLY A 107 2.70 12.88 1.95
C GLY A 107 1.76 12.93 0.75
N PHE A 108 1.93 13.96 -0.07
CA PHE A 108 1.02 14.32 -1.14
C PHE A 108 1.53 13.89 -2.51
N GLY A 109 2.27 14.74 -3.21
CA GLY A 109 2.68 14.50 -4.59
C GLY A 109 3.82 13.49 -4.72
N GLN A 110 3.78 12.68 -5.78
CA GLN A 110 4.88 11.79 -6.15
C GLN A 110 6.14 12.59 -6.51
N ASP A 111 5.98 13.77 -7.10
CA ASP A 111 7.07 14.70 -7.42
C ASP A 111 7.91 15.08 -6.20
N ILE A 112 7.30 15.17 -5.02
CA ILE A 112 7.99 15.51 -3.76
C ILE A 112 8.96 14.38 -3.36
N VAL A 113 8.48 13.14 -3.35
CA VAL A 113 9.34 12.00 -2.98
C VAL A 113 10.41 11.73 -4.04
N GLU A 114 10.15 12.02 -5.31
CA GLU A 114 11.12 11.93 -6.38
C GLU A 114 12.21 13.00 -6.26
N GLU A 115 11.83 14.23 -5.89
CA GLU A 115 12.80 15.31 -5.63
C GLU A 115 13.68 15.01 -4.40
N LEU A 116 13.09 14.45 -3.32
CA LEU A 116 13.86 13.93 -2.18
C LEU A 116 14.86 12.86 -2.62
N ALA A 117 14.43 11.88 -3.38
CA ALA A 117 15.25 10.78 -3.85
C ALA A 117 16.42 11.26 -4.73
N LYS A 118 16.20 12.27 -5.55
CA LYS A 118 17.19 12.86 -6.44
C LYS A 118 18.35 13.51 -5.68
N HIS A 119 18.10 14.06 -4.50
CA HIS A 119 19.07 14.89 -3.78
C HIS A 119 19.59 14.31 -2.47
N ALA A 120 18.96 13.24 -1.95
CA ALA A 120 19.31 12.69 -0.65
C ALA A 120 20.69 12.00 -0.60
N GLY A 121 21.09 11.31 -1.68
CA GLY A 121 22.32 10.51 -1.70
C GLY A 121 22.27 9.23 -0.86
N VAL A 122 21.11 8.93 -0.26
CA VAL A 122 20.79 7.70 0.47
C VAL A 122 19.44 7.17 -0.03
N PRO A 123 19.09 5.89 0.20
CA PRO A 123 17.79 5.35 -0.17
C PRO A 123 16.63 6.17 0.39
N VAL A 124 15.67 6.48 -0.48
CA VAL A 124 14.40 7.12 -0.12
C VAL A 124 13.27 6.12 -0.36
N TRP A 125 12.39 5.97 0.63
CA TRP A 125 11.27 5.03 0.63
C TRP A 125 9.94 5.79 0.64
N ASN A 126 9.10 5.49 -0.34
CA ASN A 126 7.75 6.06 -0.42
C ASN A 126 6.80 5.32 0.54
N GLY A 127 6.45 5.96 1.65
CA GLY A 127 5.46 5.47 2.61
C GLY A 127 4.01 5.64 2.15
N LEU A 128 3.73 6.58 1.28
CA LEU A 128 2.52 6.83 0.50
C LEU A 128 2.59 8.21 -0.16
N THR A 129 2.17 8.27 -1.41
CA THR A 129 1.82 9.51 -2.12
C THR A 129 0.37 9.43 -2.62
N ASN A 130 -0.10 10.49 -3.29
CA ASN A 130 -1.43 10.45 -3.94
C ASN A 130 -1.47 9.42 -5.08
N GLU A 131 -0.35 9.19 -5.74
CA GLU A 131 -0.24 8.36 -6.93
C GLU A 131 0.13 6.90 -6.63
N TYR A 132 0.97 6.63 -5.60
CA TYR A 132 1.47 5.29 -5.30
C TYR A 132 1.60 4.98 -3.81
N HIS A 133 1.45 3.69 -3.48
CA HIS A 133 1.65 3.14 -2.14
C HIS A 133 2.41 1.80 -2.20
N PRO A 134 3.69 1.82 -2.60
CA PRO A 134 4.42 0.58 -2.92
C PRO A 134 4.67 -0.31 -1.70
N THR A 135 4.83 0.25 -0.50
CA THR A 135 5.02 -0.55 0.72
C THR A 135 3.79 -1.38 1.09
N GLN A 136 2.58 -0.88 0.77
CA GLN A 136 1.35 -1.64 0.94
C GLN A 136 1.31 -2.85 0.00
N MET A 137 1.73 -2.68 -1.25
CA MET A 137 1.70 -3.74 -2.27
C MET A 137 2.50 -4.97 -1.90
N LEU A 138 3.67 -4.79 -1.31
CA LEU A 138 4.47 -5.93 -0.86
C LEU A 138 3.79 -6.68 0.28
N ALA A 139 3.15 -5.97 1.21
CA ALA A 139 2.38 -6.57 2.30
C ALA A 139 1.16 -7.33 1.79
N ASP A 140 0.44 -6.77 0.82
CA ASP A 140 -0.70 -7.41 0.18
C ASP A 140 -0.28 -8.71 -0.51
N MET A 141 0.79 -8.66 -1.30
CA MET A 141 1.29 -9.84 -2.02
C MET A 141 1.86 -10.91 -1.08
N LEU A 142 2.52 -10.51 0.01
CA LEU A 142 2.94 -11.45 1.04
C LEU A 142 1.74 -12.15 1.68
N THR A 143 0.69 -11.40 2.03
CA THR A 143 -0.53 -11.93 2.64
C THR A 143 -1.26 -12.89 1.69
N VAL A 144 -1.40 -12.51 0.42
CA VAL A 144 -1.99 -13.35 -0.62
C VAL A 144 -1.20 -14.66 -0.77
N ARG A 145 0.12 -14.56 -0.84
CA ARG A 145 0.99 -15.74 -0.97
C ARG A 145 0.95 -16.65 0.26
N GLU A 146 0.90 -16.09 1.46
CA GLU A 146 0.73 -16.85 2.70
C GLU A 146 -0.57 -17.64 2.73
N HIS A 147 -1.63 -17.09 2.15
CA HIS A 147 -2.95 -17.72 2.11
C HIS A 147 -3.08 -18.76 0.98
N PHE A 148 -2.66 -18.42 -0.25
CA PHE A 148 -2.86 -19.27 -1.43
C PHE A 148 -1.65 -20.11 -1.83
N GLY A 149 -0.47 -19.88 -1.25
CA GLY A 149 0.79 -20.53 -1.63
C GLY A 149 1.38 -20.07 -2.96
N LYS A 150 0.74 -19.15 -3.67
CA LYS A 150 1.14 -18.63 -4.99
C LYS A 150 0.63 -17.21 -5.19
N LEU A 151 1.09 -16.55 -6.26
CA LEU A 151 0.57 -15.27 -6.74
C LEU A 151 0.05 -15.39 -8.18
N LYS A 152 0.87 -15.89 -9.09
CA LYS A 152 0.53 -16.00 -10.50
C LYS A 152 -0.76 -16.81 -10.74
N GLY A 153 -1.63 -16.27 -11.58
CA GLY A 153 -2.89 -16.89 -11.96
C GLY A 153 -4.03 -16.71 -10.96
N LEU A 154 -3.85 -15.89 -9.92
CA LEU A 154 -4.95 -15.45 -9.05
C LEU A 154 -5.62 -14.22 -9.65
N LYS A 155 -6.89 -14.02 -9.29
CA LYS A 155 -7.70 -12.87 -9.71
C LYS A 155 -7.94 -11.94 -8.52
N LEU A 156 -7.46 -10.70 -8.62
CA LEU A 156 -7.69 -9.63 -7.67
C LEU A 156 -8.66 -8.61 -8.25
N VAL A 157 -9.74 -8.33 -7.53
CA VAL A 157 -10.74 -7.33 -7.87
C VAL A 157 -10.67 -6.17 -6.89
N TYR A 158 -10.41 -4.97 -7.39
CA TYR A 158 -10.47 -3.74 -6.63
C TYR A 158 -11.82 -3.04 -6.86
N MET A 159 -12.51 -2.72 -5.76
CA MET A 159 -13.81 -2.05 -5.77
C MET A 159 -13.70 -0.71 -5.05
N GLY A 160 -13.99 0.40 -5.74
CA GLY A 160 -13.87 1.74 -5.20
C GLY A 160 -13.24 2.72 -6.17
N ASP A 161 -12.63 3.79 -5.67
CA ASP A 161 -11.96 4.79 -6.52
C ASP A 161 -10.58 4.27 -6.96
N ALA A 162 -10.46 3.86 -8.20
CA ALA A 162 -9.23 3.27 -8.75
C ALA A 162 -8.25 4.30 -9.38
N ARG A 163 -8.53 5.60 -9.26
CA ARG A 163 -7.72 6.66 -9.90
C ARG A 163 -6.43 7.02 -9.16
N TYR A 164 -6.33 6.65 -7.87
CA TYR A 164 -5.26 7.10 -6.97
C TYR A 164 -4.35 5.95 -6.53
N ASN A 165 -3.63 6.16 -5.43
CA ASN A 165 -2.52 5.31 -5.02
C ASN A 165 -2.84 3.82 -4.92
N MET A 166 -3.99 3.41 -4.35
CA MET A 166 -4.31 1.99 -4.19
C MET A 166 -4.66 1.33 -5.52
N GLY A 167 -5.56 1.92 -6.31
CA GLY A 167 -5.91 1.41 -7.64
C GLY A 167 -4.70 1.32 -8.56
N ASN A 168 -3.90 2.37 -8.62
CA ASN A 168 -2.69 2.42 -9.44
C ASN A 168 -1.68 1.35 -9.01
N SER A 169 -1.38 1.28 -7.71
CA SER A 169 -0.35 0.37 -7.18
C SER A 169 -0.75 -1.09 -7.29
N LEU A 170 -2.03 -1.43 -7.02
CA LEU A 170 -2.54 -2.79 -7.18
C LEU A 170 -2.48 -3.23 -8.65
N MET A 171 -2.88 -2.36 -9.58
CA MET A 171 -2.80 -2.65 -11.00
C MET A 171 -1.35 -2.91 -11.44
N VAL A 172 -0.39 -2.08 -10.98
CA VAL A 172 1.04 -2.26 -11.27
C VAL A 172 1.55 -3.59 -10.72
N VAL A 173 1.33 -3.90 -9.45
CA VAL A 173 1.88 -5.13 -8.84
C VAL A 173 1.26 -6.39 -9.42
N CYS A 174 -0.04 -6.39 -9.66
CA CYS A 174 -0.74 -7.53 -10.29
C CYS A 174 -0.21 -7.79 -11.70
N SER A 175 -0.10 -6.74 -12.52
CA SER A 175 0.39 -6.87 -13.89
C SER A 175 1.82 -7.43 -13.96
N LYS A 176 2.69 -7.03 -13.03
CA LYS A 176 4.07 -7.53 -13.01
C LYS A 176 4.19 -8.95 -12.45
N LEU A 177 3.37 -9.32 -11.47
CA LEU A 177 3.45 -10.64 -10.82
C LEU A 177 2.52 -11.70 -11.43
N GLY A 178 1.79 -11.35 -12.51
CA GLY A 178 0.96 -12.30 -13.24
C GLY A 178 -0.37 -12.63 -12.54
N LEU A 179 -0.92 -11.70 -11.75
CA LEU A 179 -2.31 -11.77 -11.28
C LEU A 179 -3.22 -11.06 -12.27
N ASP A 180 -4.40 -11.62 -12.51
CA ASP A 180 -5.47 -10.89 -13.19
C ASP A 180 -5.97 -9.76 -12.28
N PHE A 181 -5.99 -8.55 -12.79
CA PHE A 181 -6.49 -7.38 -12.06
C PHE A 181 -7.80 -6.90 -12.68
N VAL A 182 -8.79 -6.66 -11.83
CA VAL A 182 -10.07 -6.08 -12.23
C VAL A 182 -10.32 -4.81 -11.42
N ALA A 183 -10.44 -3.66 -12.08
CA ALA A 183 -11.03 -2.47 -11.48
C ALA A 183 -12.54 -2.53 -11.70
N CYS A 184 -13.30 -2.91 -10.66
CA CYS A 184 -14.74 -3.02 -10.68
C CYS A 184 -15.35 -1.81 -9.98
N THR A 185 -15.69 -0.78 -10.77
CA THR A 185 -16.16 0.50 -10.25
C THR A 185 -16.87 1.29 -11.35
N ASN A 186 -17.51 2.41 -10.99
CA ASN A 186 -18.04 3.34 -11.97
C ASN A 186 -16.91 3.87 -12.87
N LYS A 187 -17.13 3.93 -14.18
CA LYS A 187 -16.11 4.35 -15.18
C LYS A 187 -15.46 5.71 -14.89
N LYS A 188 -16.16 6.59 -14.17
CA LYS A 188 -15.63 7.88 -13.71
C LYS A 188 -14.42 7.73 -12.79
N TYR A 189 -14.28 6.58 -12.15
CA TYR A 189 -13.23 6.25 -11.20
C TYR A 189 -12.23 5.21 -11.72
N PHE A 190 -12.19 4.97 -13.02
CA PHE A 190 -11.17 4.12 -13.64
C PHE A 190 -9.78 4.74 -13.54
N PRO A 191 -8.72 3.94 -13.50
CA PRO A 191 -7.35 4.42 -13.55
C PRO A 191 -7.06 5.22 -14.83
N ASN A 192 -5.98 5.99 -14.81
CA ASN A 192 -5.51 6.74 -15.98
C ASN A 192 -5.17 5.80 -17.16
N ASP A 193 -5.58 6.17 -18.38
CA ASP A 193 -5.44 5.36 -19.59
C ASP A 193 -3.99 5.03 -19.92
N GLU A 194 -3.03 5.94 -19.69
CA GLU A 194 -1.60 5.69 -19.96
C GLU A 194 -1.05 4.61 -19.03
N LEU A 195 -1.42 4.66 -17.74
CA LEU A 195 -1.02 3.64 -16.77
C LEU A 195 -1.69 2.30 -17.08
N VAL A 196 -2.96 2.30 -17.49
CA VAL A 196 -3.67 1.09 -17.91
C VAL A 196 -2.94 0.44 -19.10
N ALA A 197 -2.60 1.22 -20.14
CA ALA A 197 -1.89 0.71 -21.30
C ALA A 197 -0.51 0.10 -20.93
N GLN A 198 0.22 0.76 -20.04
CA GLN A 198 1.51 0.26 -19.55
C GLN A 198 1.34 -1.05 -18.75
N CYS A 199 0.35 -1.11 -17.87
CA CYS A 199 0.06 -2.32 -17.10
C CYS A 199 -0.43 -3.48 -17.98
N GLN A 200 -1.19 -3.20 -19.03
CA GLN A 200 -1.59 -4.22 -20.02
C GLN A 200 -0.39 -4.88 -20.70
N GLN A 201 0.65 -4.12 -21.04
CA GLN A 201 1.88 -4.67 -21.60
C GLN A 201 2.59 -5.61 -20.60
N TRP A 202 2.75 -5.19 -19.35
CA TRP A 202 3.36 -6.04 -18.32
C TRP A 202 2.51 -7.28 -18.01
N ALA A 203 1.19 -7.13 -18.01
CA ALA A 203 0.27 -8.25 -17.80
C ALA A 203 0.39 -9.29 -18.94
N GLU A 204 0.47 -8.86 -20.20
CA GLU A 204 0.68 -9.73 -21.33
C GLU A 204 2.00 -10.52 -21.21
N GLU A 205 3.10 -9.84 -20.86
CA GLU A 205 4.40 -10.47 -20.62
C GLU A 205 4.35 -11.49 -19.46
N ALA A 206 3.60 -11.18 -18.38
CA ALA A 206 3.44 -12.06 -17.23
C ALA A 206 2.40 -13.17 -17.44
N GLY A 207 1.56 -13.08 -18.48
CA GLY A 207 0.49 -14.02 -18.78
C GLY A 207 -0.76 -13.80 -17.96
N SER A 208 -1.12 -12.55 -17.70
CA SER A 208 -2.33 -12.12 -16.97
C SER A 208 -3.08 -11.02 -17.73
N THR A 209 -4.17 -10.54 -17.16
CA THR A 209 -5.07 -9.57 -17.78
C THR A 209 -5.37 -8.39 -16.87
N ILE A 210 -5.67 -7.23 -17.48
CA ILE A 210 -6.20 -6.04 -16.81
C ILE A 210 -7.59 -5.77 -17.37
N THR A 211 -8.60 -5.73 -16.51
CA THR A 211 -9.99 -5.50 -16.88
C THR A 211 -10.55 -4.30 -16.12
N LEU A 212 -11.28 -3.45 -16.82
CA LEU A 212 -12.05 -2.35 -16.23
C LEU A 212 -13.53 -2.63 -16.48
N THR A 213 -14.36 -2.62 -15.45
CA THR A 213 -15.78 -2.94 -15.58
C THR A 213 -16.64 -2.20 -14.57
N GLU A 214 -17.87 -1.87 -14.99
CA GLU A 214 -18.91 -1.36 -14.11
C GLU A 214 -19.85 -2.49 -13.62
N ASP A 215 -19.73 -3.69 -14.20
CA ASP A 215 -20.56 -4.86 -13.87
C ASP A 215 -19.97 -5.60 -12.65
N VAL A 216 -20.64 -5.46 -11.51
CA VAL A 216 -20.20 -6.07 -10.24
C VAL A 216 -20.26 -7.60 -10.32
N GLU A 217 -21.31 -8.16 -10.90
CA GLU A 217 -21.48 -9.63 -11.00
C GLU A 217 -20.39 -10.25 -11.86
N ALA A 218 -20.18 -9.70 -13.05
CA ALA A 218 -19.12 -10.18 -13.96
C ALA A 218 -17.71 -9.93 -13.39
N GLY A 219 -17.50 -8.77 -12.79
CA GLY A 219 -16.19 -8.37 -12.26
C GLY A 219 -15.73 -9.23 -11.09
N THR A 220 -16.63 -9.52 -10.14
CA THR A 220 -16.29 -10.22 -8.88
C THR A 220 -16.43 -11.74 -8.98
N LYS A 221 -17.03 -12.26 -10.05
CA LYS A 221 -17.22 -13.70 -10.24
C LYS A 221 -15.89 -14.45 -10.17
N ASP A 222 -15.86 -15.50 -9.34
CA ASP A 222 -14.71 -16.39 -9.18
C ASP A 222 -13.40 -15.64 -8.83
N ALA A 223 -13.49 -14.49 -8.17
CA ALA A 223 -12.31 -13.77 -7.70
C ALA A 223 -11.65 -14.49 -6.51
N ASP A 224 -10.32 -14.47 -6.46
CA ASP A 224 -9.56 -14.97 -5.31
C ASP A 224 -9.42 -13.90 -4.23
N ILE A 225 -9.28 -12.64 -4.62
CA ILE A 225 -9.10 -11.52 -3.72
C ILE A 225 -10.11 -10.40 -4.07
N ILE A 226 -10.88 -9.97 -3.08
CA ILE A 226 -11.67 -8.74 -3.13
C ILE A 226 -10.96 -7.69 -2.29
N TYR A 227 -10.65 -6.56 -2.90
CA TYR A 227 -9.94 -5.44 -2.28
C TYR A 227 -10.77 -4.16 -2.36
N THR A 228 -10.79 -3.38 -1.29
CA THR A 228 -11.37 -2.03 -1.32
C THR A 228 -10.57 -1.07 -0.45
N ASP A 229 -10.86 0.21 -0.56
CA ASP A 229 -10.31 1.30 0.24
C ASP A 229 -11.40 2.34 0.51
N VAL A 230 -11.15 3.25 1.44
CA VAL A 230 -12.08 4.34 1.75
C VAL A 230 -12.48 5.12 0.49
N TRP A 231 -13.75 5.49 0.40
CA TRP A 231 -14.25 6.23 -0.77
C TRP A 231 -13.79 7.68 -0.82
N VAL A 232 -13.46 8.25 0.33
CA VAL A 232 -12.94 9.62 0.44
C VAL A 232 -11.63 9.57 1.20
N SER A 233 -10.56 10.01 0.55
CA SER A 233 -9.22 10.00 1.12
C SER A 233 -9.03 11.14 2.12
N MET A 234 -8.07 10.95 3.03
CA MET A 234 -7.69 11.98 4.00
C MET A 234 -7.21 13.24 3.29
N GLY A 235 -7.85 14.37 3.61
CA GLY A 235 -7.52 15.68 3.02
C GLY A 235 -8.34 16.08 1.79
N GLU A 236 -9.28 15.23 1.32
CA GLU A 236 -10.25 15.64 0.32
C GLU A 236 -11.34 16.54 0.91
N PRO A 237 -11.90 17.50 0.13
CA PRO A 237 -12.95 18.41 0.61
C PRO A 237 -14.25 17.68 0.98
N ASP A 238 -15.00 18.23 1.92
CA ASP A 238 -16.28 17.66 2.38
C ASP A 238 -17.33 17.53 1.27
N GLU A 239 -17.24 18.35 0.24
CA GLU A 239 -18.20 18.37 -0.86
C GLU A 239 -18.18 17.08 -1.70
N VAL A 240 -17.04 16.36 -1.72
CA VAL A 240 -16.92 15.13 -2.51
C VAL A 240 -17.66 13.93 -1.90
N TRP A 241 -18.00 13.98 -0.61
CA TRP A 241 -18.65 12.86 0.07
C TRP A 241 -19.97 12.44 -0.58
N THR A 242 -20.85 13.39 -0.86
CA THR A 242 -22.18 13.10 -1.45
C THR A 242 -22.04 12.38 -2.79
N GLU A 243 -21.16 12.88 -3.65
CA GLU A 243 -20.93 12.30 -4.98
C GLU A 243 -20.31 10.90 -4.88
N ARG A 244 -19.27 10.75 -4.04
CA ARG A 244 -18.60 9.46 -3.84
C ARG A 244 -19.54 8.40 -3.28
N ILE A 245 -20.34 8.73 -2.27
CA ILE A 245 -21.32 7.82 -1.70
C ILE A 245 -22.34 7.40 -2.74
N HIS A 246 -22.88 8.37 -3.51
CA HIS A 246 -23.84 8.06 -4.58
C HIS A 246 -23.25 7.13 -5.64
N ASP A 247 -22.07 7.47 -6.15
CA ASP A 247 -21.45 6.76 -7.27
C ASP A 247 -20.86 5.39 -6.88
N LEU A 248 -20.38 5.25 -5.64
CA LEU A 248 -19.65 4.05 -5.20
C LEU A 248 -20.50 3.08 -4.36
N THR A 249 -21.69 3.48 -3.89
CA THR A 249 -22.59 2.57 -3.15
C THR A 249 -22.88 1.25 -3.90
N PRO A 250 -23.07 1.21 -5.24
CA PRO A 250 -23.23 -0.05 -5.96
C PRO A 250 -22.00 -0.98 -5.90
N TYR A 251 -20.83 -0.42 -5.58
CA TYR A 251 -19.54 -1.13 -5.51
C TYR A 251 -19.08 -1.40 -4.07
N LYS A 252 -19.97 -1.27 -3.09
CA LYS A 252 -19.73 -1.69 -1.71
C LYS A 252 -19.44 -3.18 -1.63
N VAL A 253 -18.39 -3.55 -0.88
CA VAL A 253 -18.11 -4.96 -0.61
C VAL A 253 -19.08 -5.48 0.43
N THR A 254 -19.98 -6.36 -0.01
CA THR A 254 -21.02 -6.97 0.78
C THR A 254 -20.83 -8.48 0.83
N ARG A 255 -21.60 -9.17 1.66
CA ARG A 255 -21.67 -10.64 1.67
C ARG A 255 -21.94 -11.21 0.28
N HIS A 256 -22.88 -10.61 -0.48
CA HIS A 256 -23.18 -11.05 -1.83
C HIS A 256 -21.96 -11.01 -2.76
N VAL A 257 -21.15 -9.95 -2.68
CA VAL A 257 -19.90 -9.84 -3.44
C VAL A 257 -18.94 -10.98 -3.06
N MET A 258 -18.78 -11.28 -1.77
CA MET A 258 -17.92 -12.37 -1.32
C MET A 258 -18.45 -13.76 -1.72
N GLU A 259 -19.75 -13.96 -1.70
CA GLU A 259 -20.40 -15.20 -2.18
C GLU A 259 -20.18 -15.40 -3.68
N ASN A 260 -20.28 -14.33 -4.48
CA ASN A 260 -20.00 -14.37 -5.93
C ASN A 260 -18.54 -14.65 -6.25
N ALA A 261 -17.63 -14.13 -5.44
CA ALA A 261 -16.19 -14.45 -5.52
C ALA A 261 -15.91 -15.91 -5.12
N GLY A 262 -16.61 -16.44 -4.12
CA GLY A 262 -16.52 -17.82 -3.68
C GLY A 262 -15.98 -17.99 -2.26
N GLU A 263 -16.17 -19.19 -1.71
CA GLU A 263 -15.82 -19.49 -0.32
C GLU A 263 -14.32 -19.36 0.00
N LYS A 264 -13.44 -19.54 -0.99
CA LYS A 264 -11.98 -19.44 -0.82
C LYS A 264 -11.44 -18.03 -0.98
N ALA A 265 -12.28 -17.09 -1.45
CA ALA A 265 -11.88 -15.71 -1.62
C ALA A 265 -11.51 -15.06 -0.28
N ILE A 266 -10.51 -14.18 -0.30
CA ILE A 266 -10.16 -13.36 0.85
C ILE A 266 -10.53 -11.90 0.60
N PHE A 267 -10.80 -11.20 1.69
CA PHE A 267 -11.03 -9.76 1.70
C PHE A 267 -9.80 -9.04 2.26
N LEU A 268 -9.33 -8.02 1.54
CA LEU A 268 -8.22 -7.14 1.91
C LEU A 268 -8.64 -5.67 1.91
N HIS A 269 -7.99 -4.89 2.76
CA HIS A 269 -8.19 -3.45 2.91
C HIS A 269 -6.98 -2.82 3.60
N CYS A 270 -6.41 -1.78 3.04
CA CYS A 270 -5.22 -1.14 3.59
C CYS A 270 -5.41 -0.46 4.96
N LEU A 271 -6.66 -0.31 5.41
CA LEU A 271 -7.06 0.38 6.63
C LEU A 271 -6.65 1.88 6.67
N PRO A 272 -7.42 2.75 7.34
CA PRO A 272 -8.64 2.46 8.12
C PRO A 272 -9.85 2.15 7.24
N ALA A 273 -10.85 1.44 7.76
CA ALA A 273 -12.07 1.09 7.06
C ALA A 273 -13.32 1.70 7.71
N PHE A 274 -14.31 2.09 6.90
CA PHE A 274 -15.63 2.53 7.35
C PHE A 274 -16.63 1.37 7.28
N HIS A 275 -16.47 0.42 8.20
CA HIS A 275 -17.36 -0.76 8.29
C HIS A 275 -18.39 -0.66 9.42
N ASP A 276 -18.23 0.31 10.35
CA ASP A 276 -19.14 0.52 11.48
C ASP A 276 -19.18 2.00 11.92
N LEU A 277 -19.93 2.30 12.98
CA LEU A 277 -20.10 3.65 13.54
C LEU A 277 -19.27 3.90 14.81
N LYS A 278 -18.25 3.08 15.10
CA LYS A 278 -17.46 3.21 16.34
C LYS A 278 -16.44 4.34 16.30
N THR A 279 -16.09 4.84 15.10
CA THR A 279 -15.19 5.99 14.97
C THR A 279 -15.95 7.32 15.00
N LYS A 280 -15.25 8.41 15.35
CA LYS A 280 -15.84 9.76 15.32
C LYS A 280 -16.37 10.12 13.93
N ILE A 281 -15.56 9.92 12.90
CA ILE A 281 -15.94 10.22 11.50
C ILE A 281 -17.04 9.27 11.03
N GLY A 282 -16.98 7.99 11.40
CA GLY A 282 -18.04 7.01 11.08
C GLY A 282 -19.40 7.43 11.63
N LYS A 283 -19.46 7.90 12.88
CA LYS A 283 -20.70 8.45 13.46
C LYS A 283 -21.19 9.67 12.71
N GLU A 284 -20.32 10.66 12.51
CA GLU A 284 -20.65 11.92 11.84
C GLU A 284 -21.18 11.67 10.42
N MET A 285 -20.50 10.84 9.63
CA MET A 285 -20.93 10.52 8.26
C MET A 285 -22.15 9.60 8.25
N GLY A 286 -22.25 8.67 9.20
CA GLY A 286 -23.43 7.82 9.39
C GLY A 286 -24.69 8.62 9.68
N GLU A 287 -24.62 9.61 10.57
CA GLU A 287 -25.73 10.52 10.87
C GLU A 287 -26.08 11.41 9.66
N ARG A 288 -25.05 11.99 9.00
CA ARG A 288 -25.23 12.90 7.87
C ARG A 288 -25.84 12.23 6.64
N PHE A 289 -25.45 11.00 6.35
CA PHE A 289 -25.88 10.26 5.15
C PHE A 289 -26.79 9.07 5.41
N ASN A 290 -27.21 8.87 6.67
CA ASN A 290 -28.03 7.73 7.12
C ASN A 290 -27.43 6.38 6.70
N LEU A 291 -26.14 6.17 7.03
CA LEU A 291 -25.37 4.96 6.69
C LEU A 291 -24.87 4.28 7.97
N THR A 292 -24.69 2.97 7.91
CA THR A 292 -24.06 2.16 8.97
C THR A 292 -22.65 1.74 8.64
N ASP A 293 -22.29 1.79 7.37
CA ASP A 293 -21.01 1.39 6.77
C ASP A 293 -20.86 2.10 5.41
N MET A 294 -19.69 2.03 4.81
CA MET A 294 -19.43 2.62 3.48
C MET A 294 -18.89 1.58 2.50
N GLU A 295 -17.56 1.52 2.33
CA GLU A 295 -16.91 0.70 1.31
C GLU A 295 -17.03 -0.81 1.57
N VAL A 296 -17.26 -1.20 2.82
CA VAL A 296 -17.43 -2.60 3.22
C VAL A 296 -18.40 -2.72 4.39
N THR A 297 -19.20 -3.79 4.41
CA THR A 297 -20.08 -4.10 5.54
C THR A 297 -19.28 -4.68 6.72
N ASP A 298 -19.75 -4.45 7.96
CA ASP A 298 -19.15 -5.03 9.17
C ASP A 298 -19.12 -6.57 9.11
N GLU A 299 -20.17 -7.19 8.57
CA GLU A 299 -20.24 -8.64 8.37
C GLU A 299 -19.07 -9.20 7.55
N VAL A 300 -18.66 -8.52 6.47
CA VAL A 300 -17.52 -8.94 5.66
C VAL A 300 -16.20 -8.62 6.38
N PHE A 301 -16.09 -7.43 6.96
CA PHE A 301 -14.89 -6.99 7.63
C PHE A 301 -14.49 -7.91 8.80
N GLU A 302 -15.46 -8.38 9.58
CA GLU A 302 -15.26 -9.28 10.73
C GLU A 302 -15.34 -10.79 10.34
N SER A 303 -15.50 -11.11 9.06
CA SER A 303 -15.61 -12.50 8.61
C SER A 303 -14.28 -13.26 8.65
N ALA A 304 -14.35 -14.60 8.57
CA ALA A 304 -13.18 -15.46 8.44
C ALA A 304 -12.41 -15.25 7.11
N GLN A 305 -13.07 -14.70 6.08
CA GLN A 305 -12.46 -14.37 4.80
C GLN A 305 -11.62 -13.08 4.87
N SER A 306 -11.86 -12.22 5.86
CA SER A 306 -11.07 -10.99 6.06
C SER A 306 -9.67 -11.32 6.54
N LYS A 307 -8.65 -10.77 5.86
CA LYS A 307 -7.23 -10.90 6.20
C LYS A 307 -6.57 -9.53 6.44
N VAL A 308 -7.37 -8.53 6.76
CA VAL A 308 -6.91 -7.13 6.90
C VAL A 308 -5.88 -6.94 8.02
N PHE A 309 -5.94 -7.74 9.09
CA PHE A 309 -4.99 -7.63 10.19
C PHE A 309 -3.68 -8.39 9.91
N ASP A 310 -3.74 -9.52 9.19
CA ASP A 310 -2.54 -10.20 8.67
C ASP A 310 -1.82 -9.30 7.66
N GLU A 311 -2.57 -8.65 6.79
CA GLU A 311 -2.10 -7.64 5.84
C GLU A 311 -1.42 -6.46 6.54
N ALA A 312 -2.05 -5.92 7.59
CA ALA A 312 -1.49 -4.83 8.39
C ALA A 312 -0.20 -5.23 9.12
N GLU A 313 -0.12 -6.44 9.68
CA GLU A 313 1.11 -6.99 10.28
C GLU A 313 2.22 -7.08 9.23
N ASN A 314 1.90 -7.58 8.05
CA ASN A 314 2.87 -7.78 6.97
C ASN A 314 3.51 -6.46 6.48
N ARG A 315 2.89 -5.30 6.71
CA ARG A 315 3.49 -3.99 6.44
C ARG A 315 4.83 -3.81 7.14
N MET A 316 4.93 -4.20 8.40
CA MET A 316 6.17 -4.13 9.17
C MET A 316 7.25 -5.05 8.58
N HIS A 317 6.89 -6.28 8.20
CA HIS A 317 7.85 -7.24 7.67
C HIS A 317 8.35 -6.86 6.28
N THR A 318 7.47 -6.38 5.40
CA THR A 318 7.85 -5.96 4.05
C THR A 318 8.62 -4.64 4.03
N ILE A 319 8.27 -3.68 4.88
CA ILE A 319 9.05 -2.45 5.07
C ILE A 319 10.47 -2.79 5.55
N LYS A 320 10.61 -3.69 6.52
CA LYS A 320 11.92 -4.19 6.98
C LYS A 320 12.72 -4.79 5.82
N ALA A 321 12.09 -5.60 4.97
CA ALA A 321 12.74 -6.19 3.81
C ALA A 321 13.20 -5.14 2.79
N VAL A 322 12.40 -4.11 2.53
CA VAL A 322 12.79 -2.98 1.66
C VAL A 322 14.01 -2.25 2.23
N MET A 323 14.03 -1.99 3.55
CA MET A 323 15.17 -1.37 4.20
C MET A 323 16.42 -2.23 4.05
N VAL A 324 16.34 -3.53 4.34
CA VAL A 324 17.49 -4.46 4.19
C VAL A 324 17.98 -4.53 2.75
N ALA A 325 17.07 -4.69 1.79
CA ALA A 325 17.41 -4.79 0.37
C ALA A 325 18.14 -3.53 -0.15
N THR A 326 17.70 -2.34 0.28
CA THR A 326 18.20 -1.08 -0.24
C THR A 326 19.37 -0.50 0.56
N LEU A 327 19.50 -0.80 1.84
CA LEU A 327 20.68 -0.46 2.64
C LEU A 327 21.88 -1.39 2.32
N GLY A 328 21.60 -2.58 1.80
CA GLY A 328 22.59 -3.58 1.42
C GLY A 328 22.92 -4.57 2.55
N GLU A 329 23.61 -5.65 2.19
CA GLU A 329 23.98 -6.66 3.17
C GLU A 329 24.77 -6.02 4.34
N PRO A 330 24.53 -6.49 5.58
CA PRO A 330 25.27 -6.01 6.74
C PRO A 330 26.77 -6.30 6.54
N GLU A 331 27.58 -5.31 6.85
CA GLU A 331 29.03 -5.53 6.97
C GLU A 331 29.27 -6.55 8.10
N LYS A 332 30.00 -7.63 7.79
CA LYS A 332 30.31 -8.71 8.74
C LYS A 332 31.22 -8.22 9.84
#